data_5b6aa262e00b579c97ef5ef78168de7a
#
_entry.id   5b6aa262e00b579c97ef5ef78168de7a
#
_cell.length_a   1.000
_cell.length_b   1.000
_cell.length_c   1.000
_cell.angle_alpha   90.00
_cell.angle_beta   90.00
_cell.angle_gamma   90.00
#
_symmetry.space_group_name_H-M   'P 1'
#
loop_
_entity.id
_entity.type
_entity.pdbx_description
1 polymer ?
#
loop_
_entity_poly.entity_id
_entity_poly.type
_entity_poly.pdbx_seq_one_letter_code
_entity_poly.pdbx_strand_id
1 'polypeptide(L)'
;MSRPRFSSLFALGFVLIAALLAAAAVLLDVAARPPGDKTVVTVRLWDDPVAQAYRESFAAFSRTHPDIEVHTNVVSYANYFTTLRTDVAGGSADDIFWVSNAYLAGYADSGRLLDIGKTLGPKASSAWEPSVVEQFTRHHTLWGVPQLTDAGIALYYNADLLAAAGVDAADLAALRWSPDGGDTLRPLLARLTVDAAGRSAAAPGFDAGRVRQWGYNAANDAQGIYLNYIGSAGGRYQDGDRFAFDNPGAVEAFNYLVKLINDDHVAPPASETNDNGDFSRNQFLAGKMALFQSGTYNLASVSAQAAFRWGVAMLPAGPRGRVSVTNGIAAAGNSASAHPDAVRQVLAWLGSTEGNRYVGRRGSA
;
A
#
# COMPACT_ATOMS: atom_id res chain seq x y z
N MET A 1 13.30 61.10 27.36
CA MET A 1 12.80 60.03 28.27
C MET A 1 13.22 58.69 27.68
N SER A 2 14.32 58.15 28.22
CA SER A 2 14.90 56.88 27.75
C SER A 2 14.19 55.72 28.52
N ARG A 3 13.60 54.78 27.77
CA ARG A 3 13.06 53.52 28.34
C ARG A 3 14.21 52.58 28.66
N PRO A 4 14.16 51.87 29.81
CA PRO A 4 15.25 51.02 30.25
C PRO A 4 15.35 49.73 29.42
N ARG A 5 16.60 49.37 29.01
CA ARG A 5 17.02 48.15 28.34
C ARG A 5 17.04 46.89 29.24
N PHE A 6 16.28 46.86 30.32
CA PHE A 6 16.28 45.76 31.31
C PHE A 6 15.53 44.49 30.87
N SER A 7 14.67 44.53 29.84
CA SER A 7 13.85 43.37 29.46
C SER A 7 14.56 42.31 28.60
N SER A 8 15.60 42.67 27.85
CA SER A 8 16.31 41.75 26.96
C SER A 8 17.31 40.82 27.72
N LEU A 9 17.95 41.34 28.76
CA LEU A 9 18.88 40.57 29.57
C LEU A 9 18.15 39.51 30.45
N PHE A 10 16.96 39.83 30.96
CA PHE A 10 16.11 38.89 31.68
C PHE A 10 15.57 37.79 30.75
N ALA A 11 15.16 38.11 29.53
CA ALA A 11 14.68 37.13 28.56
C ALA A 11 15.81 36.18 28.13
N LEU A 12 17.05 36.70 27.92
CA LEU A 12 18.20 35.86 27.57
C LEU A 12 18.60 34.93 28.74
N GLY A 13 18.51 35.40 29.98
CA GLY A 13 18.74 34.61 31.19
C GLY A 13 17.73 33.47 31.35
N PHE A 14 16.43 33.72 31.05
CA PHE A 14 15.38 32.71 31.10
C PHE A 14 15.56 31.63 30.01
N VAL A 15 15.96 32.01 28.80
CA VAL A 15 16.21 31.05 27.70
C VAL A 15 17.44 30.19 28.04
N LEU A 16 18.50 30.75 28.61
CA LEU A 16 19.69 30.02 29.02
C LEU A 16 19.39 29.04 30.18
N ILE A 17 18.60 29.45 31.16
CA ILE A 17 18.20 28.58 32.28
C ILE A 17 17.29 27.44 31.76
N ALA A 18 16.35 27.72 30.86
CA ALA A 18 15.49 26.70 30.24
C ALA A 18 16.30 25.70 29.41
N ALA A 19 17.28 26.16 28.64
CA ALA A 19 18.20 25.31 27.88
C ALA A 19 19.10 24.45 28.78
N LEU A 20 19.59 25.00 29.89
CA LEU A 20 20.38 24.25 30.89
C LEU A 20 19.54 23.23 31.65
N LEU A 21 18.31 23.56 31.99
CA LEU A 21 17.38 22.61 32.63
C LEU A 21 16.98 21.47 31.68
N ALA A 22 16.75 21.78 30.37
CA ALA A 22 16.50 20.79 29.36
C ALA A 22 17.72 19.87 29.13
N ALA A 23 18.93 20.43 29.07
CA ALA A 23 20.18 19.65 28.99
C ALA A 23 20.43 18.80 30.22
N ALA A 24 20.16 19.35 31.43
CA ALA A 24 20.27 18.60 32.69
C ALA A 24 19.23 17.48 32.78
N ALA A 25 17.99 17.69 32.30
CA ALA A 25 16.96 16.66 32.24
C ALA A 25 17.35 15.51 31.30
N VAL A 26 17.93 15.82 30.15
CA VAL A 26 18.45 14.82 29.20
C VAL A 26 19.64 14.06 29.79
N LEU A 27 20.56 14.75 30.48
CA LEU A 27 21.69 14.11 31.12
C LEU A 27 21.27 13.26 32.31
N LEU A 28 20.26 13.66 33.06
CA LEU A 28 19.69 12.88 34.15
C LEU A 28 18.94 11.65 33.67
N ASP A 29 18.23 11.74 32.54
CA ASP A 29 17.54 10.60 31.92
C ASP A 29 18.56 9.57 31.37
N VAL A 30 19.66 10.03 30.76
CA VAL A 30 20.77 9.17 30.32
C VAL A 30 21.53 8.55 31.50
N ALA A 31 21.72 9.29 32.60
CA ALA A 31 22.42 8.81 33.80
C ALA A 31 21.56 7.92 34.69
N ALA A 32 20.24 8.04 34.64
CA ALA A 32 19.28 7.27 35.41
C ALA A 32 18.90 5.92 34.78
N ARG A 33 19.35 5.64 33.56
CA ARG A 33 19.10 4.32 32.93
C ARG A 33 19.97 3.27 33.62
N PRO A 34 19.37 2.19 34.16
CA PRO A 34 20.14 1.07 34.70
C PRO A 34 21.09 0.52 33.63
N PRO A 35 22.30 0.06 33.97
CA PRO A 35 23.17 -0.62 33.02
C PRO A 35 22.46 -1.87 32.48
N GLY A 36 21.96 -1.82 31.26
CA GLY A 36 21.25 -2.93 30.61
C GLY A 36 19.90 -2.57 30.00
N ASP A 37 19.35 -1.35 30.24
CA ASP A 37 18.09 -0.92 29.58
C ASP A 37 18.35 -0.58 28.12
N LYS A 38 17.77 -1.38 27.22
CA LYS A 38 17.83 -1.18 25.77
C LYS A 38 16.87 -0.06 25.35
N THR A 39 17.29 0.71 24.37
CA THR A 39 16.36 1.62 23.68
C THR A 39 15.41 0.79 22.81
N VAL A 40 14.12 0.88 23.09
CA VAL A 40 13.10 0.21 22.28
C VAL A 40 12.69 1.11 21.12
N VAL A 41 12.76 0.55 19.89
CA VAL A 41 12.24 1.18 18.66
C VAL A 41 11.06 0.36 18.17
N THR A 42 9.93 0.99 17.95
CA THR A 42 8.72 0.34 17.45
C THR A 42 8.57 0.51 15.93
N VAL A 43 8.19 -0.57 15.24
CA VAL A 43 8.00 -0.60 13.80
C VAL A 43 6.60 -1.13 13.48
N ARG A 44 5.73 -0.26 12.94
CA ARG A 44 4.35 -0.62 12.57
C ARG A 44 4.26 -1.04 11.12
N LEU A 45 3.58 -2.16 10.86
CA LEU A 45 3.27 -2.67 9.54
C LEU A 45 1.93 -3.42 9.54
N TRP A 46 1.45 -3.88 8.36
CA TRP A 46 0.16 -4.58 8.25
C TRP A 46 0.26 -6.02 7.75
N ASP A 47 1.47 -6.53 7.44
CA ASP A 47 1.68 -7.84 6.82
C ASP A 47 2.39 -8.78 7.81
N ASP A 48 1.69 -9.81 8.27
CA ASP A 48 2.23 -10.79 9.24
C ASP A 48 3.44 -11.58 8.71
N PRO A 49 3.44 -12.11 7.46
CA PRO A 49 4.61 -12.74 6.85
C PRO A 49 5.84 -11.85 6.84
N VAL A 50 5.69 -10.57 6.48
CA VAL A 50 6.80 -9.61 6.48
C VAL A 50 7.22 -9.24 7.90
N ALA A 51 6.27 -9.12 8.85
CA ALA A 51 6.60 -8.92 10.26
C ALA A 51 7.48 -10.05 10.82
N GLN A 52 7.22 -11.29 10.39
CA GLN A 52 8.05 -12.43 10.77
C GLN A 52 9.47 -12.31 10.17
N ALA A 53 9.59 -11.90 8.90
CA ALA A 53 10.88 -11.64 8.27
C ALA A 53 11.64 -10.51 8.98
N TYR A 54 10.92 -9.44 9.38
CA TYR A 54 11.49 -8.34 10.14
C TYR A 54 11.99 -8.78 11.51
N ARG A 55 11.26 -9.63 12.24
CA ARG A 55 11.75 -10.17 13.52
C ARG A 55 13.07 -10.92 13.36
N GLU A 56 13.23 -11.71 12.30
CA GLU A 56 14.49 -12.38 11.98
C GLU A 56 15.60 -11.38 11.61
N SER A 57 15.27 -10.36 10.82
CA SER A 57 16.17 -9.28 10.44
C SER A 57 16.66 -8.49 11.67
N PHE A 58 15.73 -8.10 12.53
CA PHE A 58 16.05 -7.33 13.76
C PHE A 58 16.81 -8.16 14.80
N ALA A 59 16.60 -9.47 14.85
CA ALA A 59 17.45 -10.34 15.64
C ALA A 59 18.91 -10.38 15.13
N ALA A 60 19.12 -10.18 13.80
CA ALA A 60 20.47 -10.00 13.28
C ALA A 60 21.04 -8.61 13.56
N PHE A 61 20.21 -7.55 13.46
CA PHE A 61 20.55 -6.18 13.82
C PHE A 61 21.04 -6.06 15.27
N SER A 62 20.32 -6.66 16.21
CA SER A 62 20.64 -6.59 17.64
C SER A 62 22.00 -7.22 18.01
N ARG A 63 22.58 -8.07 17.14
CA ARG A 63 23.93 -8.59 17.37
C ARG A 63 25.03 -7.53 17.20
N THR A 64 24.78 -6.53 16.37
CA THR A 64 25.70 -5.41 16.12
C THR A 64 25.29 -4.13 16.84
N HIS A 65 24.04 -4.08 17.35
CA HIS A 65 23.46 -2.96 18.07
C HIS A 65 22.79 -3.48 19.36
N PRO A 66 23.57 -3.96 20.34
CA PRO A 66 23.03 -4.65 21.53
C PRO A 66 22.24 -3.74 22.47
N ASP A 67 22.40 -2.43 22.33
CA ASP A 67 21.72 -1.36 23.07
C ASP A 67 20.35 -0.97 22.47
N ILE A 68 19.98 -1.52 21.29
CA ILE A 68 18.70 -1.26 20.63
C ILE A 68 17.89 -2.56 20.53
N GLU A 69 16.64 -2.49 20.91
CA GLU A 69 15.66 -3.55 20.72
C GLU A 69 14.54 -3.05 19.78
N VAL A 70 14.20 -3.82 18.75
CA VAL A 70 13.19 -3.42 17.76
C VAL A 70 11.95 -4.30 17.89
N HIS A 71 10.81 -3.69 18.15
CA HIS A 71 9.52 -4.36 18.27
C HIS A 71 8.64 -4.11 17.03
N THR A 72 8.08 -5.17 16.46
CA THR A 72 7.13 -5.05 15.36
C THR A 72 5.70 -4.97 15.90
N ASN A 73 4.95 -3.96 15.47
CA ASN A 73 3.53 -3.76 15.75
C ASN A 73 2.73 -4.04 14.48
N VAL A 74 1.94 -5.12 14.46
CA VAL A 74 1.13 -5.50 13.30
C VAL A 74 -0.31 -5.03 13.49
N VAL A 75 -0.79 -4.19 12.57
CA VAL A 75 -2.16 -3.69 12.54
C VAL A 75 -2.80 -4.16 11.23
N SER A 76 -4.02 -4.73 11.31
CA SER A 76 -4.71 -5.20 10.10
C SER A 76 -4.84 -4.09 9.05
N TYR A 77 -4.69 -4.44 7.78
CA TYR A 77 -4.74 -3.47 6.67
C TYR A 77 -6.02 -2.61 6.69
N ALA A 78 -7.15 -3.21 7.01
CA ALA A 78 -8.44 -2.51 7.09
C ALA A 78 -8.43 -1.34 8.08
N ASN A 79 -7.67 -1.45 9.17
CA ASN A 79 -7.62 -0.42 10.22
C ASN A 79 -6.34 0.44 10.16
N TYR A 80 -5.34 0.00 9.38
CA TYR A 80 -3.98 0.54 9.44
C TYR A 80 -3.93 2.06 9.23
N PHE A 81 -4.44 2.54 8.11
CA PHE A 81 -4.34 3.96 7.74
C PHE A 81 -5.23 4.86 8.60
N THR A 82 -6.37 4.35 9.08
CA THR A 82 -7.25 5.11 9.98
C THR A 82 -6.61 5.30 11.35
N THR A 83 -6.07 4.23 11.93
CA THR A 83 -5.38 4.30 13.23
C THR A 83 -4.09 5.08 13.12
N LEU A 84 -3.26 4.82 12.08
CA LEU A 84 -2.01 5.54 11.87
C LEU A 84 -2.22 7.06 11.79
N ARG A 85 -3.26 7.51 11.06
CA ARG A 85 -3.57 8.94 10.94
C ARG A 85 -3.87 9.56 12.29
N THR A 86 -4.66 8.88 13.12
CA THR A 86 -5.01 9.33 14.46
C THR A 86 -3.78 9.38 15.37
N ASP A 87 -2.96 8.34 15.34
CA ASP A 87 -1.78 8.23 16.19
C ASP A 87 -0.69 9.23 15.81
N VAL A 88 -0.46 9.46 14.51
CA VAL A 88 0.46 10.49 14.01
C VAL A 88 0.00 11.88 14.42
N ALA A 89 -1.31 12.17 14.30
CA ALA A 89 -1.87 13.45 14.73
C ALA A 89 -1.77 13.65 16.25
N GLY A 90 -1.99 12.59 17.03
CA GLY A 90 -1.92 12.57 18.49
C GLY A 90 -0.50 12.47 19.07
N GLY A 91 0.52 12.21 18.23
CA GLY A 91 1.90 12.04 18.68
C GLY A 91 2.18 10.69 19.35
N SER A 92 1.32 9.69 19.16
CA SER A 92 1.43 8.34 19.74
C SER A 92 1.76 7.26 18.70
N ALA A 93 2.12 7.66 17.48
CA ALA A 93 2.51 6.72 16.43
C ALA A 93 3.85 6.05 16.78
N ASP A 94 4.02 4.82 16.26
CA ASP A 94 5.28 4.08 16.35
C ASP A 94 6.45 4.91 15.81
N ASP A 95 7.67 4.59 16.22
CA ASP A 95 8.89 5.29 15.82
C ASP A 95 9.17 5.19 14.32
N ILE A 96 8.82 4.05 13.74
CA ILE A 96 8.87 3.77 12.32
C ILE A 96 7.54 3.15 11.92
N PHE A 97 7.00 3.52 10.78
CA PHE A 97 5.77 2.93 10.27
C PHE A 97 5.81 2.82 8.74
N TRP A 98 5.11 1.83 8.22
CA TRP A 98 4.96 1.68 6.79
C TRP A 98 4.07 2.76 6.19
N VAL A 99 4.48 3.28 5.06
CA VAL A 99 3.70 4.20 4.24
C VAL A 99 3.68 3.70 2.81
N SER A 100 2.48 3.57 2.25
CA SER A 100 2.29 3.39 0.81
C SER A 100 2.47 4.75 0.10
N ASN A 101 2.98 4.74 -1.12
CA ASN A 101 3.11 5.93 -1.95
C ASN A 101 1.79 6.72 -2.09
N ALA A 102 0.64 6.03 -2.05
CA ALA A 102 -0.69 6.66 -2.12
C ALA A 102 -1.00 7.56 -0.90
N TYR A 103 -0.38 7.32 0.25
CA TYR A 103 -0.65 8.07 1.50
C TYR A 103 0.51 8.97 1.92
N LEU A 104 1.66 8.88 1.24
CA LEU A 104 2.89 9.59 1.59
C LEU A 104 2.70 11.11 1.71
N ALA A 105 2.00 11.71 0.74
CA ALA A 105 1.85 13.15 0.64
C ALA A 105 1.29 13.76 1.94
N GLY A 106 0.24 13.18 2.51
CA GLY A 106 -0.40 13.70 3.70
C GLY A 106 0.52 13.73 4.92
N TYR A 107 1.36 12.71 5.09
CA TYR A 107 2.31 12.65 6.20
C TYR A 107 3.53 13.55 5.96
N ALA A 108 4.06 13.58 4.73
CA ALA A 108 5.20 14.40 4.37
C ALA A 108 4.88 15.90 4.50
N ASP A 109 3.75 16.35 3.94
CA ASP A 109 3.32 17.75 3.94
C ASP A 109 2.96 18.25 5.36
N SER A 110 2.54 17.35 6.25
CA SER A 110 2.28 17.68 7.65
C SER A 110 3.56 17.77 8.51
N GLY A 111 4.75 17.51 7.96
CA GLY A 111 6.02 17.54 8.67
C GLY A 111 6.17 16.41 9.71
N ARG A 112 5.43 15.31 9.54
CA ARG A 112 5.41 14.19 10.48
C ARG A 112 6.42 13.09 10.16
N LEU A 113 7.14 13.21 9.04
CA LEU A 113 8.15 12.25 8.61
C LEU A 113 9.56 12.81 8.74
N LEU A 114 10.52 11.92 8.95
CA LEU A 114 11.94 12.24 8.89
C LEU A 114 12.38 12.38 7.42
N ASP A 115 13.14 13.43 7.11
CA ASP A 115 13.86 13.59 5.85
C ASP A 115 14.99 12.55 5.77
N ILE A 116 14.85 11.56 4.90
CA ILE A 116 15.80 10.44 4.80
C ILE A 116 17.18 10.91 4.35
N GLY A 117 17.24 11.89 3.45
CA GLY A 117 18.50 12.46 3.00
C GLY A 117 19.29 13.14 4.13
N LYS A 118 18.59 13.83 5.03
CA LYS A 118 19.22 14.42 6.24
C LYS A 118 19.52 13.35 7.29
N THR A 119 18.65 12.37 7.46
CA THR A 119 18.76 11.35 8.50
C THR A 119 19.87 10.35 8.21
N LEU A 120 19.94 9.84 6.97
CA LEU A 120 20.89 8.79 6.55
C LEU A 120 22.06 9.31 5.70
N GLY A 121 22.00 10.56 5.29
CA GLY A 121 22.96 11.20 4.41
C GLY A 121 22.56 11.14 2.93
N PRO A 122 23.14 12.04 2.10
CA PRO A 122 22.69 12.27 0.72
C PRO A 122 22.97 11.10 -0.25
N LYS A 123 23.80 10.14 0.16
CA LYS A 123 24.13 8.95 -0.64
C LYS A 123 23.35 7.69 -0.20
N ALA A 124 22.49 7.79 0.79
CA ALA A 124 21.80 6.63 1.36
C ALA A 124 20.98 5.85 0.30
N SER A 125 20.35 6.56 -0.63
CA SER A 125 19.53 5.98 -1.70
C SER A 125 20.29 5.51 -2.92
N SER A 126 21.62 5.67 -2.97
CA SER A 126 22.41 5.38 -4.19
C SER A 126 22.43 3.91 -4.61
N ALA A 127 22.10 3.00 -3.70
CA ALA A 127 22.01 1.56 -3.95
C ALA A 127 20.57 1.08 -4.16
N TRP A 128 19.57 1.97 -4.08
CA TRP A 128 18.15 1.63 -4.21
C TRP A 128 17.69 1.86 -5.66
N GLU A 129 16.64 1.12 -6.05
CA GLU A 129 16.06 1.25 -7.39
C GLU A 129 15.49 2.67 -7.60
N PRO A 130 15.95 3.41 -8.62
CA PRO A 130 15.54 4.81 -8.81
C PRO A 130 14.02 5.02 -8.94
N SER A 131 13.34 4.11 -9.62
CA SER A 131 11.87 4.19 -9.80
C SER A 131 11.11 4.05 -8.48
N VAL A 132 11.67 3.31 -7.52
CA VAL A 132 11.09 3.16 -6.18
C VAL A 132 11.43 4.37 -5.31
N VAL A 133 12.64 4.91 -5.40
CA VAL A 133 13.04 6.14 -4.71
C VAL A 133 12.14 7.30 -5.14
N GLU A 134 11.82 7.42 -6.44
CA GLU A 134 10.93 8.44 -6.97
C GLU A 134 9.54 8.39 -6.34
N GLN A 135 8.98 7.20 -6.11
CA GLN A 135 7.66 7.02 -5.48
C GLN A 135 7.57 7.60 -4.07
N PHE A 136 8.68 7.68 -3.35
CA PHE A 136 8.76 8.21 -1.98
C PHE A 136 9.45 9.57 -1.90
N THR A 137 9.74 10.18 -3.06
CA THR A 137 10.30 11.54 -3.15
C THR A 137 9.19 12.53 -3.42
N ARG A 138 9.08 13.55 -2.55
CA ARG A 138 8.12 14.64 -2.70
C ARG A 138 8.83 15.97 -2.41
N HIS A 139 8.63 16.97 -3.29
CA HIS A 139 9.30 18.26 -3.22
C HIS A 139 10.83 18.12 -3.05
N HIS A 140 11.44 17.24 -3.86
CA HIS A 140 12.89 16.92 -3.84
C HIS A 140 13.40 16.32 -2.53
N THR A 141 12.52 15.89 -1.62
CA THR A 141 12.87 15.25 -0.36
C THR A 141 12.40 13.82 -0.35
N LEU A 142 13.27 12.90 0.03
CA LEU A 142 12.95 11.48 0.21
C LEU A 142 12.43 11.27 1.63
N TRP A 143 11.22 10.70 1.75
CA TRP A 143 10.47 10.61 3.02
C TRP A 143 10.36 9.22 3.60
N GLY A 144 10.91 8.21 2.93
CA GLY A 144 10.88 6.84 3.43
C GLY A 144 11.97 5.97 2.82
N VAL A 145 12.34 4.92 3.53
CA VAL A 145 13.27 3.89 3.09
C VAL A 145 12.48 2.81 2.36
N PRO A 146 12.67 2.58 1.05
CA PRO A 146 11.95 1.55 0.30
C PRO A 146 12.04 0.18 0.96
N GLN A 147 10.93 -0.53 1.06
CA GLN A 147 10.86 -1.85 1.67
C GLN A 147 10.30 -2.91 0.73
N LEU A 148 9.13 -2.63 0.16
CA LEU A 148 8.47 -3.52 -0.78
C LEU A 148 8.16 -2.74 -2.05
N THR A 149 8.26 -3.43 -3.19
CA THR A 149 7.72 -2.93 -4.45
C THR A 149 6.87 -3.99 -5.09
N ASP A 150 5.72 -3.59 -5.61
CA ASP A 150 4.79 -4.48 -6.28
C ASP A 150 5.17 -4.56 -7.76
N ALA A 151 5.22 -5.76 -8.32
CA ALA A 151 5.48 -5.97 -9.75
C ALA A 151 4.31 -5.53 -10.64
N GLY A 152 3.23 -5.05 -10.04
CA GLY A 152 2.05 -4.52 -10.72
C GLY A 152 0.79 -5.35 -10.50
N ILE A 153 -0.23 -4.99 -11.25
CA ILE A 153 -1.55 -5.61 -11.21
C ILE A 153 -1.67 -6.65 -12.31
N ALA A 154 -2.28 -7.77 -11.98
CA ALA A 154 -2.51 -8.86 -12.90
C ALA A 154 -3.95 -9.40 -12.77
N LEU A 155 -4.34 -10.25 -13.69
CA LEU A 155 -5.64 -10.92 -13.71
C LEU A 155 -5.46 -12.37 -13.27
N TYR A 156 -5.76 -12.67 -12.01
CA TYR A 156 -5.86 -14.06 -11.52
C TYR A 156 -7.13 -14.68 -12.11
N TYR A 157 -7.06 -15.93 -12.50
CA TYR A 157 -8.23 -16.64 -13.03
C TYR A 157 -8.38 -18.02 -12.39
N ASN A 158 -9.61 -18.42 -12.17
CA ASN A 158 -9.99 -19.77 -11.79
C ASN A 158 -10.16 -20.63 -13.05
N ALA A 159 -9.19 -21.50 -13.32
CA ALA A 159 -9.15 -22.31 -14.54
C ALA A 159 -10.31 -23.32 -14.61
N ASP A 160 -10.83 -23.77 -13.47
CA ASP A 160 -11.95 -24.70 -13.44
C ASP A 160 -13.27 -24.01 -13.83
N LEU A 161 -13.47 -22.75 -13.38
CA LEU A 161 -14.63 -21.93 -13.79
C LEU A 161 -14.55 -21.50 -15.25
N LEU A 162 -13.34 -21.18 -15.75
CA LEU A 162 -13.14 -20.90 -17.20
C LEU A 162 -13.53 -22.14 -18.03
N ALA A 163 -13.00 -23.31 -17.67
CA ALA A 163 -13.29 -24.55 -18.38
C ALA A 163 -14.79 -24.91 -18.36
N ALA A 164 -15.46 -24.71 -17.21
CA ALA A 164 -16.91 -24.93 -17.09
C ALA A 164 -17.74 -24.00 -18.01
N ALA A 165 -17.22 -22.78 -18.27
CA ALA A 165 -17.82 -21.84 -19.22
C ALA A 165 -17.36 -22.04 -20.68
N GLY A 166 -16.51 -23.04 -20.96
CA GLY A 166 -15.94 -23.28 -22.28
C GLY A 166 -14.99 -22.16 -22.75
N VAL A 167 -14.22 -21.60 -21.83
CA VAL A 167 -13.26 -20.52 -22.07
C VAL A 167 -11.85 -21.08 -21.96
N ASP A 168 -11.01 -20.84 -22.98
CA ASP A 168 -9.57 -21.15 -22.88
C ASP A 168 -8.85 -20.01 -22.14
N ALA A 169 -7.98 -20.37 -21.22
CA ALA A 169 -7.15 -19.39 -20.52
C ALA A 169 -6.24 -18.57 -21.45
N ALA A 170 -5.87 -19.13 -22.61
CA ALA A 170 -5.10 -18.42 -23.63
C ALA A 170 -5.86 -17.22 -24.22
N ASP A 171 -7.20 -17.27 -24.27
CA ASP A 171 -8.03 -16.19 -24.77
C ASP A 171 -7.97 -14.94 -23.89
N LEU A 172 -7.60 -15.09 -22.60
CA LEU A 172 -7.45 -13.96 -21.68
C LEU A 172 -6.37 -12.97 -22.12
N ALA A 173 -5.38 -13.42 -22.88
CA ALA A 173 -4.32 -12.54 -23.40
C ALA A 173 -4.84 -11.49 -24.40
N ALA A 174 -5.95 -11.78 -25.08
CA ALA A 174 -6.57 -10.92 -26.08
C ALA A 174 -7.69 -10.01 -25.52
N LEU A 175 -7.97 -10.08 -24.21
CA LEU A 175 -9.05 -9.31 -23.61
C LEU A 175 -8.86 -7.81 -23.78
N ARG A 176 -9.95 -7.16 -24.14
CA ARG A 176 -10.07 -5.72 -24.31
C ARG A 176 -11.36 -5.22 -23.67
N TRP A 177 -11.26 -4.11 -22.99
CA TRP A 177 -12.42 -3.33 -22.61
C TRP A 177 -12.51 -2.09 -23.51
N SER A 178 -13.72 -1.72 -23.90
CA SER A 178 -13.96 -0.55 -24.75
C SER A 178 -15.38 -0.03 -24.55
N PRO A 179 -15.59 1.27 -24.37
CA PRO A 179 -16.92 1.85 -24.31
C PRO A 179 -17.60 1.92 -25.69
N ASP A 180 -16.80 2.02 -26.78
CA ASP A 180 -17.26 2.39 -28.13
C ASP A 180 -17.35 1.22 -29.12
N GLY A 181 -17.16 -0.01 -28.66
CA GLY A 181 -17.19 -1.23 -29.47
C GLY A 181 -15.88 -2.01 -29.48
N GLY A 182 -15.95 -3.27 -29.93
CA GLY A 182 -14.80 -4.20 -29.85
C GLY A 182 -14.46 -4.65 -28.42
N ASP A 183 -15.36 -4.46 -27.47
CA ASP A 183 -15.25 -4.97 -26.11
C ASP A 183 -15.37 -6.49 -26.11
N THR A 184 -14.35 -7.17 -25.59
CA THR A 184 -14.35 -8.63 -25.41
C THR A 184 -14.44 -9.02 -23.94
N LEU A 185 -14.24 -8.06 -23.03
CA LEU A 185 -14.28 -8.32 -21.59
C LEU A 185 -15.72 -8.52 -21.10
N ARG A 186 -16.65 -7.58 -21.36
CA ARG A 186 -18.04 -7.68 -20.88
C ARG A 186 -18.76 -8.95 -21.35
N PRO A 187 -18.68 -9.36 -22.63
CA PRO A 187 -19.28 -10.63 -23.05
C PRO A 187 -18.70 -11.85 -22.34
N LEU A 188 -17.40 -11.86 -22.07
CA LEU A 188 -16.76 -12.92 -21.31
C LEU A 188 -17.26 -12.92 -19.85
N LEU A 189 -17.29 -11.77 -19.20
CA LEU A 189 -17.74 -11.65 -17.81
C LEU A 189 -19.20 -12.09 -17.65
N ALA A 190 -20.07 -11.79 -18.63
CA ALA A 190 -21.45 -12.26 -18.63
C ALA A 190 -21.57 -13.79 -18.72
N ARG A 191 -20.68 -14.46 -19.47
CA ARG A 191 -20.61 -15.93 -19.52
C ARG A 191 -20.11 -16.53 -18.19
N LEU A 192 -19.19 -15.84 -17.52
CA LEU A 192 -18.55 -16.29 -16.27
C LEU A 192 -19.36 -15.97 -15.01
N THR A 193 -20.36 -15.10 -15.11
CA THR A 193 -21.24 -14.76 -13.97
C THR A 193 -22.45 -15.68 -13.98
N VAL A 194 -22.74 -16.33 -12.86
CA VAL A 194 -23.77 -17.39 -12.78
C VAL A 194 -24.66 -17.15 -11.57
N ASP A 195 -26.00 -17.26 -11.78
CA ASP A 195 -27.00 -17.14 -10.74
C ASP A 195 -27.17 -18.46 -9.91
N ALA A 196 -28.01 -18.40 -8.89
CA ALA A 196 -28.31 -19.55 -8.03
C ALA A 196 -28.98 -20.73 -8.79
N ALA A 197 -29.62 -20.46 -9.94
CA ALA A 197 -30.23 -21.48 -10.79
C ALA A 197 -29.26 -22.08 -11.82
N GLY A 198 -28.00 -21.58 -11.86
CA GLY A 198 -26.99 -22.05 -12.80
C GLY A 198 -27.02 -21.36 -14.16
N ARG A 199 -27.79 -20.28 -14.34
CA ARG A 199 -27.85 -19.49 -15.58
C ARG A 199 -26.75 -18.44 -15.59
N SER A 200 -26.07 -18.30 -16.74
CA SER A 200 -25.10 -17.22 -16.92
C SER A 200 -25.80 -15.87 -17.10
N ALA A 201 -25.10 -14.77 -16.81
CA ALA A 201 -25.63 -13.42 -17.05
C ALA A 201 -25.86 -13.13 -18.55
N ALA A 202 -25.28 -13.92 -19.46
CA ALA A 202 -25.58 -13.88 -20.88
C ALA A 202 -26.87 -14.59 -21.26
N ALA A 203 -27.49 -15.39 -20.37
CA ALA A 203 -28.68 -16.20 -20.67
C ALA A 203 -29.97 -15.46 -20.27
N PRO A 204 -31.08 -15.70 -21.05
CA PRO A 204 -32.38 -15.19 -20.68
C PRO A 204 -32.83 -15.71 -19.29
N GLY A 205 -33.40 -14.83 -18.48
CA GLY A 205 -33.93 -15.16 -17.18
C GLY A 205 -32.87 -15.24 -16.09
N PHE A 206 -31.65 -14.74 -16.30
CA PHE A 206 -30.64 -14.55 -15.27
C PHE A 206 -31.19 -13.71 -14.11
N ASP A 207 -30.95 -14.16 -12.88
CA ASP A 207 -31.41 -13.50 -11.67
C ASP A 207 -30.22 -12.77 -11.01
N ALA A 208 -30.09 -11.46 -11.30
CA ALA A 208 -29.04 -10.58 -10.76
C ALA A 208 -29.12 -10.42 -9.22
N GLY A 209 -30.27 -10.65 -8.61
CA GLY A 209 -30.44 -10.60 -7.16
C GLY A 209 -29.92 -11.86 -6.43
N ARG A 210 -29.57 -12.92 -7.18
CA ARG A 210 -29.16 -14.22 -6.60
C ARG A 210 -27.92 -14.78 -7.30
N VAL A 211 -26.88 -13.95 -7.49
CA VAL A 211 -25.61 -14.38 -8.07
C VAL A 211 -24.85 -15.28 -7.11
N ARG A 212 -24.45 -16.46 -7.55
CA ARG A 212 -23.62 -17.41 -6.79
C ARG A 212 -22.14 -17.40 -7.19
N GLN A 213 -21.85 -16.93 -8.41
CA GLN A 213 -20.52 -16.86 -8.99
C GLN A 213 -20.36 -15.55 -9.76
N TRP A 214 -19.41 -14.76 -9.37
CA TRP A 214 -19.07 -13.51 -10.03
C TRP A 214 -18.06 -13.71 -11.17
N GLY A 215 -18.24 -12.99 -12.25
CA GLY A 215 -17.27 -13.00 -13.36
C GLY A 215 -16.02 -12.22 -13.03
N TYR A 216 -16.15 -11.13 -12.26
CA TYR A 216 -15.07 -10.17 -12.03
C TYR A 216 -15.23 -9.39 -10.71
N ASN A 217 -14.19 -8.60 -10.35
CA ASN A 217 -14.15 -7.80 -9.12
C ASN A 217 -14.05 -6.27 -9.39
N ALA A 218 -14.92 -5.70 -10.21
CA ALA A 218 -14.98 -4.25 -10.35
C ALA A 218 -15.34 -3.61 -8.98
N ALA A 219 -14.35 -3.25 -8.18
CA ALA A 219 -14.52 -2.70 -6.84
C ALA A 219 -13.99 -1.26 -6.77
N ASN A 220 -14.33 -0.55 -5.70
CA ASN A 220 -13.73 0.74 -5.38
C ASN A 220 -12.30 0.54 -4.81
N ASP A 221 -11.42 0.03 -5.63
CA ASP A 221 -10.01 -0.20 -5.35
C ASP A 221 -9.15 0.63 -6.31
N ALA A 222 -8.45 1.62 -5.75
CA ALA A 222 -7.63 2.54 -6.54
C ALA A 222 -6.53 1.78 -7.28
N GLN A 223 -5.74 1.03 -6.55
CA GLN A 223 -4.57 0.35 -7.08
C GLN A 223 -4.93 -0.87 -7.91
N GLY A 224 -5.76 -1.75 -7.35
CA GLY A 224 -6.12 -3.01 -8.01
C GLY A 224 -7.01 -2.79 -9.24
N ILE A 225 -7.87 -1.79 -9.25
CA ILE A 225 -8.92 -1.63 -10.26
C ILE A 225 -8.81 -0.31 -11.01
N TYR A 226 -9.31 0.81 -10.46
CA TYR A 226 -9.69 1.93 -11.32
C TYR A 226 -8.52 2.74 -11.88
N LEU A 227 -7.36 2.84 -11.23
CA LEU A 227 -6.20 3.52 -11.81
C LEU A 227 -5.67 2.81 -13.06
N ASN A 228 -5.78 1.48 -13.12
CA ASN A 228 -5.41 0.71 -14.32
C ASN A 228 -6.35 1.02 -15.50
N TYR A 229 -7.65 1.14 -15.24
CA TYR A 229 -8.64 1.51 -16.23
C TYR A 229 -8.47 2.96 -16.71
N ILE A 230 -8.27 3.91 -15.78
CA ILE A 230 -8.01 5.31 -16.11
C ILE A 230 -6.78 5.43 -17.00
N GLY A 231 -5.66 4.79 -16.62
CA GLY A 231 -4.43 4.81 -17.40
C GLY A 231 -4.62 4.19 -18.79
N SER A 232 -5.32 3.05 -18.89
CA SER A 232 -5.57 2.35 -20.16
C SER A 232 -6.61 3.05 -21.06
N ALA A 233 -7.39 4.00 -20.51
CA ALA A 233 -8.21 4.94 -21.26
C ALA A 233 -7.42 6.17 -21.73
N GLY A 234 -6.17 6.36 -21.28
CA GLY A 234 -5.38 7.57 -21.50
C GLY A 234 -5.80 8.74 -20.61
N GLY A 235 -6.55 8.44 -19.56
CA GLY A 235 -6.94 9.42 -18.55
C GLY A 235 -5.84 9.68 -17.52
N ARG A 236 -6.06 10.68 -16.67
CA ARG A 236 -5.22 11.02 -15.53
C ARG A 236 -6.06 11.06 -14.26
N TYR A 237 -5.53 10.53 -13.18
CA TYR A 237 -6.16 10.60 -11.87
C TYR A 237 -5.71 11.83 -11.10
N GLN A 238 -4.43 12.19 -11.25
CA GLN A 238 -3.80 13.31 -10.58
C GLN A 238 -2.89 14.07 -11.56
N ASP A 239 -2.75 15.37 -11.36
CA ASP A 239 -1.84 16.25 -12.08
C ASP A 239 -1.13 17.18 -11.05
N GLY A 240 0.14 16.90 -10.77
CA GLY A 240 0.85 17.50 -9.65
C GLY A 240 0.15 17.22 -8.31
N ASP A 241 -0.21 18.27 -7.57
CA ASP A 241 -0.89 18.17 -6.26
C ASP A 241 -2.43 18.19 -6.35
N ARG A 242 -3.00 18.14 -7.55
CA ARG A 242 -4.45 18.26 -7.76
C ARG A 242 -5.02 16.95 -8.33
N PHE A 243 -6.17 16.54 -7.82
CA PHE A 243 -6.95 15.51 -8.48
C PHE A 243 -7.43 16.01 -9.85
N ALA A 244 -7.37 15.12 -10.84
CA ALA A 244 -7.67 15.44 -12.24
C ALA A 244 -8.55 14.35 -12.90
N PHE A 245 -9.31 13.59 -12.13
CA PHE A 245 -10.11 12.46 -12.61
C PHE A 245 -11.43 12.88 -13.30
N ASP A 246 -11.66 14.16 -13.52
CA ASP A 246 -12.76 14.76 -14.32
C ASP A 246 -12.46 14.82 -15.82
N ASN A 247 -11.27 14.35 -16.25
CA ASN A 247 -10.95 14.28 -17.69
C ASN A 247 -11.69 13.12 -18.38
N PRO A 248 -11.89 13.21 -19.73
CA PRO A 248 -12.72 12.25 -20.47
C PRO A 248 -12.32 10.79 -20.28
N GLY A 249 -11.01 10.46 -20.30
CA GLY A 249 -10.56 9.07 -20.14
C GLY A 249 -10.83 8.51 -18.74
N ALA A 250 -10.70 9.34 -17.70
CA ALA A 250 -11.03 8.90 -16.33
C ALA A 250 -12.54 8.69 -16.16
N VAL A 251 -13.36 9.63 -16.66
CA VAL A 251 -14.83 9.51 -16.62
C VAL A 251 -15.30 8.27 -17.39
N GLU A 252 -14.70 8.00 -18.55
CA GLU A 252 -14.98 6.80 -19.35
C GLU A 252 -14.67 5.52 -18.59
N ALA A 253 -13.50 5.45 -17.95
CA ALA A 253 -13.09 4.31 -17.14
C ALA A 253 -14.04 4.06 -15.96
N PHE A 254 -14.42 5.11 -15.22
CA PHE A 254 -15.37 4.99 -14.11
C PHE A 254 -16.75 4.55 -14.60
N ASN A 255 -17.26 5.13 -15.70
CA ASN A 255 -18.54 4.74 -16.26
C ASN A 255 -18.55 3.26 -16.69
N TYR A 256 -17.43 2.79 -17.27
CA TYR A 256 -17.30 1.39 -17.66
C TYR A 256 -17.37 0.47 -16.42
N LEU A 257 -16.61 0.75 -15.37
CA LEU A 257 -16.59 -0.04 -14.14
C LEU A 257 -17.95 -0.04 -13.42
N VAL A 258 -18.61 1.13 -13.35
CA VAL A 258 -19.96 1.25 -12.77
C VAL A 258 -20.98 0.41 -13.54
N LYS A 259 -20.90 0.34 -14.87
CA LYS A 259 -21.76 -0.51 -15.70
C LYS A 259 -21.55 -2.00 -15.40
N LEU A 260 -20.32 -2.47 -15.20
CA LEU A 260 -20.06 -3.86 -14.84
C LEU A 260 -20.79 -4.27 -13.56
N ILE A 261 -20.95 -3.32 -12.62
CA ILE A 261 -21.62 -3.55 -11.32
C ILE A 261 -23.14 -3.43 -11.46
N ASN A 262 -23.63 -2.30 -11.99
CA ASN A 262 -25.03 -1.90 -11.89
C ASN A 262 -25.90 -2.34 -13.05
N ASP A 263 -25.34 -2.41 -14.27
CA ASP A 263 -26.09 -2.71 -15.49
C ASP A 263 -25.90 -4.18 -15.91
N ASP A 264 -24.64 -4.63 -15.93
CA ASP A 264 -24.29 -5.99 -16.37
C ASP A 264 -24.38 -7.01 -15.22
N HIS A 265 -24.32 -6.56 -13.98
CA HIS A 265 -24.31 -7.40 -12.77
C HIS A 265 -23.25 -8.52 -12.80
N VAL A 266 -22.08 -8.24 -13.39
CA VAL A 266 -20.99 -9.21 -13.53
C VAL A 266 -19.94 -9.09 -12.42
N ALA A 267 -20.05 -8.06 -11.60
CA ALA A 267 -19.21 -7.80 -10.43
C ALA A 267 -20.08 -7.58 -9.19
N PRO A 268 -19.55 -7.86 -7.98
CA PRO A 268 -20.28 -7.66 -6.73
C PRO A 268 -20.75 -6.20 -6.56
N PRO A 269 -21.90 -5.97 -5.90
CA PRO A 269 -22.38 -4.63 -5.65
C PRO A 269 -21.47 -3.86 -4.69
N ALA A 270 -21.46 -2.55 -4.79
CA ALA A 270 -20.65 -1.66 -3.97
C ALA A 270 -20.90 -1.83 -2.45
N SER A 271 -22.10 -2.22 -2.05
CA SER A 271 -22.45 -2.54 -0.66
C SER A 271 -21.63 -3.70 -0.06
N GLU A 272 -21.13 -4.61 -0.90
CA GLU A 272 -20.31 -5.74 -0.46
C GLU A 272 -18.82 -5.40 -0.45
N THR A 273 -18.38 -4.48 -1.29
CA THR A 273 -16.95 -4.24 -1.58
C THR A 273 -16.40 -2.96 -0.96
N ASN A 274 -17.21 -1.89 -0.79
CA ASN A 274 -16.69 -0.58 -0.38
C ASN A 274 -16.10 -0.56 1.03
N ASP A 275 -16.72 -1.28 1.97
CA ASP A 275 -16.27 -1.35 3.36
C ASP A 275 -15.53 -2.65 3.69
N ASN A 276 -15.30 -3.50 2.69
CA ASN A 276 -14.66 -4.79 2.83
C ASN A 276 -13.64 -5.03 1.70
N GLY A 277 -12.46 -4.48 1.85
CA GLY A 277 -11.37 -4.59 0.88
C GLY A 277 -10.91 -6.04 0.59
N ASP A 278 -11.21 -6.98 1.49
CA ASP A 278 -10.88 -8.39 1.33
C ASP A 278 -11.98 -9.20 0.65
N PHE A 279 -13.15 -8.63 0.42
CA PHE A 279 -14.32 -9.36 -0.12
C PHE A 279 -13.98 -10.09 -1.43
N SER A 280 -13.45 -9.39 -2.41
CA SER A 280 -13.12 -9.94 -3.72
C SER A 280 -12.10 -11.08 -3.65
N ARG A 281 -11.05 -10.92 -2.85
CA ARG A 281 -10.06 -11.98 -2.59
C ARG A 281 -10.71 -13.21 -1.98
N ASN A 282 -11.54 -13.01 -0.97
CA ASN A 282 -12.21 -14.10 -0.28
C ASN A 282 -13.21 -14.83 -1.21
N GLN A 283 -13.92 -14.13 -2.09
CA GLN A 283 -14.78 -14.74 -3.11
C GLN A 283 -13.96 -15.57 -4.12
N PHE A 284 -12.81 -15.06 -4.54
CA PHE A 284 -11.92 -15.80 -5.44
C PHE A 284 -11.40 -17.07 -4.76
N LEU A 285 -10.85 -16.96 -3.55
CA LEU A 285 -10.34 -18.12 -2.79
C LEU A 285 -11.43 -19.17 -2.47
N ALA A 286 -12.66 -18.71 -2.28
CA ALA A 286 -13.82 -19.60 -2.11
C ALA A 286 -14.32 -20.26 -3.42
N GLY A 287 -13.67 -20.01 -4.57
CA GLY A 287 -14.09 -20.52 -5.88
C GLY A 287 -15.38 -19.90 -6.40
N LYS A 288 -15.77 -18.71 -5.92
CA LYS A 288 -16.99 -17.98 -6.28
C LYS A 288 -16.75 -16.76 -7.16
N MET A 289 -15.54 -16.60 -7.68
CA MET A 289 -15.16 -15.53 -8.61
C MET A 289 -14.26 -16.11 -9.69
N ALA A 290 -14.56 -15.85 -10.95
CA ALA A 290 -13.84 -16.44 -12.07
C ALA A 290 -12.56 -15.68 -12.40
N LEU A 291 -12.62 -14.34 -12.42
CA LEU A 291 -11.50 -13.45 -12.69
C LEU A 291 -11.35 -12.48 -11.51
N PHE A 292 -10.16 -12.41 -10.96
CA PHE A 292 -9.80 -11.52 -9.84
C PHE A 292 -8.61 -10.65 -10.25
N GLN A 293 -8.89 -9.37 -10.51
CA GLN A 293 -7.85 -8.39 -10.82
C GLN A 293 -7.26 -7.85 -9.52
N SER A 294 -5.98 -8.06 -9.31
CA SER A 294 -5.28 -7.60 -8.11
C SER A 294 -3.76 -7.63 -8.28
N GLY A 295 -3.05 -7.09 -7.31
CA GLY A 295 -1.60 -7.03 -7.32
C GLY A 295 -0.91 -8.37 -7.01
N THR A 296 0.38 -8.45 -7.35
CA THR A 296 1.24 -9.60 -7.09
C THR A 296 1.38 -9.90 -5.60
N TYR A 297 1.04 -8.95 -4.72
CA TYR A 297 0.96 -9.15 -3.27
C TYR A 297 -0.05 -10.24 -2.85
N ASN A 298 -1.02 -10.61 -3.70
CA ASN A 298 -1.93 -11.71 -3.45
C ASN A 298 -1.39 -13.09 -3.89
N LEU A 299 -0.26 -13.15 -4.59
CA LEU A 299 0.27 -14.39 -5.16
C LEU A 299 0.52 -15.47 -4.10
N ALA A 300 1.16 -15.11 -3.00
CA ALA A 300 1.44 -16.02 -1.90
C ALA A 300 0.15 -16.57 -1.26
N SER A 301 -0.83 -15.69 -1.01
CA SER A 301 -2.14 -16.06 -0.45
C SER A 301 -2.92 -16.98 -1.39
N VAL A 302 -2.98 -16.66 -2.67
CA VAL A 302 -3.67 -17.47 -3.67
C VAL A 302 -2.97 -18.82 -3.82
N SER A 303 -1.63 -18.86 -3.89
CA SER A 303 -0.86 -20.09 -3.98
C SER A 303 -1.07 -21.03 -2.77
N ALA A 304 -1.22 -20.46 -1.57
CA ALA A 304 -1.39 -21.25 -0.35
C ALA A 304 -2.82 -21.73 -0.12
N GLN A 305 -3.84 -20.99 -0.61
CA GLN A 305 -5.23 -21.19 -0.17
C GLN A 305 -6.19 -21.61 -1.29
N ALA A 306 -5.86 -21.37 -2.58
CA ALA A 306 -6.74 -21.76 -3.67
C ALA A 306 -6.77 -23.29 -3.81
N ALA A 307 -7.95 -23.88 -3.60
CA ALA A 307 -8.18 -25.32 -3.71
C ALA A 307 -8.61 -25.77 -5.13
N PHE A 308 -8.43 -24.90 -6.14
CA PHE A 308 -8.78 -25.10 -7.55
C PHE A 308 -7.58 -24.78 -8.44
N ARG A 309 -7.61 -25.20 -9.70
CA ARG A 309 -6.59 -24.82 -10.68
C ARG A 309 -6.74 -23.33 -11.02
N TRP A 310 -5.65 -22.60 -10.92
CA TRP A 310 -5.63 -21.16 -11.18
C TRP A 310 -4.38 -20.77 -12.00
N GLY A 311 -4.39 -19.57 -12.49
CA GLY A 311 -3.26 -18.96 -13.16
C GLY A 311 -3.37 -17.43 -13.17
N VAL A 312 -2.42 -16.80 -13.85
CA VAL A 312 -2.31 -15.35 -13.97
C VAL A 312 -2.25 -14.97 -15.44
N ALA A 313 -2.98 -13.95 -15.81
CA ALA A 313 -2.99 -13.37 -17.16
C ALA A 313 -2.70 -11.87 -17.10
N MET A 314 -2.41 -11.29 -18.26
CA MET A 314 -2.28 -9.85 -18.41
C MET A 314 -3.64 -9.17 -18.19
N LEU A 315 -3.60 -7.93 -17.71
CA LEU A 315 -4.79 -7.07 -17.62
C LEU A 315 -5.47 -6.92 -19.00
N PRO A 316 -6.79 -6.72 -19.07
CA PRO A 316 -7.46 -6.34 -20.31
C PRO A 316 -6.85 -5.06 -20.89
N ALA A 317 -6.67 -5.02 -22.20
CA ALA A 317 -6.24 -3.80 -22.87
C ALA A 317 -7.41 -2.81 -22.96
N GLY A 318 -7.18 -1.57 -22.60
CA GLY A 318 -8.13 -0.48 -22.83
C GLY A 318 -7.92 0.21 -24.17
N PRO A 319 -8.63 1.33 -24.42
CA PRO A 319 -8.52 2.11 -25.67
C PRO A 319 -7.10 2.56 -26.02
N ARG A 320 -6.26 2.80 -25.01
CA ARG A 320 -4.85 3.23 -25.17
C ARG A 320 -3.82 2.16 -24.83
N GLY A 321 -4.25 0.91 -24.68
CA GLY A 321 -3.39 -0.21 -24.37
C GLY A 321 -3.57 -0.76 -22.95
N ARG A 322 -2.55 -1.49 -22.47
CA ARG A 322 -2.53 -2.02 -21.11
C ARG A 322 -1.71 -1.11 -20.21
N VAL A 323 -2.26 -0.77 -19.07
CA VAL A 323 -1.56 -0.04 -18.00
C VAL A 323 -1.72 -0.82 -16.72
N SER A 324 -0.62 -1.06 -16.05
CA SER A 324 -0.58 -1.67 -14.73
C SER A 324 0.02 -0.66 -13.74
N VAL A 325 -0.69 -0.43 -12.66
CA VAL A 325 -0.19 0.39 -11.57
C VAL A 325 0.87 -0.40 -10.81
N THR A 326 1.96 0.25 -10.46
CA THR A 326 2.93 -0.26 -9.49
C THR A 326 2.75 0.47 -8.16
N ASN A 327 2.99 -0.23 -7.07
CA ASN A 327 2.89 0.32 -5.73
C ASN A 327 4.18 0.05 -4.96
N GLY A 328 4.55 1.01 -4.13
CA GLY A 328 5.66 0.87 -3.22
C GLY A 328 5.23 1.05 -1.77
N ILE A 329 5.97 0.40 -0.88
CA ILE A 329 5.87 0.57 0.56
C ILE A 329 7.23 0.98 1.08
N ALA A 330 7.27 2.04 1.87
CA ALA A 330 8.47 2.51 2.53
C ALA A 330 8.32 2.46 4.06
N ALA A 331 9.42 2.26 4.75
CA ALA A 331 9.54 2.52 6.17
C ALA A 331 9.82 4.02 6.37
N ALA A 332 8.88 4.73 6.94
CA ALA A 332 8.99 6.15 7.26
C ALA A 332 9.32 6.34 8.75
N GLY A 333 10.28 7.19 9.05
CA GLY A 333 10.61 7.56 10.43
C GLY A 333 9.67 8.63 10.95
N ASN A 334 9.18 8.47 12.17
CA ASN A 334 8.37 9.45 12.88
C ASN A 334 9.23 10.63 13.35
N SER A 335 8.91 11.84 12.89
CA SER A 335 9.64 13.04 13.32
C SER A 335 9.45 13.37 14.82
N ALA A 336 8.43 12.79 15.46
CA ALA A 336 8.13 12.97 16.89
C ALA A 336 8.70 11.85 17.78
N SER A 337 9.47 10.91 17.21
CA SER A 337 10.10 9.84 18.00
C SER A 337 11.01 10.41 19.11
N ALA A 338 10.93 9.83 20.30
CA ALA A 338 11.82 10.14 21.41
C ALA A 338 13.24 9.57 21.24
N HIS A 339 13.46 8.72 20.22
CA HIS A 339 14.68 7.95 20.01
C HIS A 339 15.31 8.17 18.62
N PRO A 340 15.55 9.42 18.16
CA PRO A 340 15.94 9.73 16.78
C PRO A 340 17.22 9.01 16.32
N ASP A 341 18.21 8.84 17.19
CA ASP A 341 19.46 8.15 16.85
C ASP A 341 19.26 6.64 16.66
N ALA A 342 18.44 6.00 17.47
CA ALA A 342 18.11 4.59 17.34
C ALA A 342 17.24 4.37 16.08
N VAL A 343 16.25 5.24 15.84
CA VAL A 343 15.44 5.24 14.61
C VAL A 343 16.30 5.36 13.35
N ARG A 344 17.29 6.27 13.35
CA ARG A 344 18.24 6.42 12.25
C ARG A 344 19.00 5.12 11.98
N GLN A 345 19.46 4.41 13.02
CA GLN A 345 20.19 3.15 12.89
C GLN A 345 19.28 2.04 12.33
N VAL A 346 18.03 1.95 12.79
CA VAL A 346 17.05 0.97 12.29
C VAL A 346 16.66 1.27 10.84
N LEU A 347 16.45 2.54 10.48
CA LEU A 347 16.18 2.93 9.08
C LEU A 347 17.37 2.62 8.16
N ALA A 348 18.60 2.87 8.61
CA ALA A 348 19.81 2.51 7.86
C ALA A 348 19.91 0.99 7.64
N TRP A 349 19.58 0.20 8.66
CA TRP A 349 19.52 -1.25 8.55
C TRP A 349 18.45 -1.72 7.56
N LEU A 350 17.23 -1.20 7.65
CA LEU A 350 16.14 -1.51 6.73
C LEU A 350 16.45 -1.12 5.28
N GLY A 351 17.25 -0.08 5.05
CA GLY A 351 17.71 0.33 3.72
C GLY A 351 18.94 -0.43 3.20
N SER A 352 19.51 -1.32 4.01
CA SER A 352 20.69 -2.09 3.62
C SER A 352 20.32 -3.42 2.96
N THR A 353 21.22 -3.95 2.11
CA THR A 353 21.09 -5.29 1.54
C THR A 353 20.98 -6.37 2.63
N GLU A 354 21.73 -6.18 3.73
CA GLU A 354 21.71 -7.11 4.86
C GLU A 354 20.36 -7.15 5.55
N GLY A 355 19.76 -5.99 5.84
CA GLY A 355 18.45 -5.88 6.49
C GLY A 355 17.31 -6.38 5.61
N ASN A 356 17.38 -6.09 4.31
CA ASN A 356 16.29 -6.40 3.36
C ASN A 356 16.29 -7.86 2.87
N ARG A 357 17.40 -8.56 2.94
CA ARG A 357 17.50 -9.95 2.46
C ARG A 357 16.52 -10.92 3.12
N TYR A 358 16.06 -10.64 4.33
CA TYR A 358 15.11 -11.50 5.06
C TYR A 358 13.72 -11.44 4.44
N VAL A 359 13.31 -10.28 3.98
CA VAL A 359 12.05 -10.07 3.26
C VAL A 359 12.14 -10.67 1.87
N GLY A 360 13.23 -10.40 1.13
CA GLY A 360 13.44 -10.92 -0.22
C GLY A 360 13.45 -12.45 -0.30
N ARG A 361 14.01 -13.15 0.70
CA ARG A 361 14.00 -14.62 0.77
C ARG A 361 12.60 -15.23 0.88
N ARG A 362 11.62 -14.47 1.34
CA ARG A 362 10.22 -14.92 1.47
C ARG A 362 9.38 -14.60 0.24
N GLY A 363 9.98 -13.97 -0.79
CA GLY A 363 9.27 -13.57 -2.00
C GLY A 363 8.22 -12.46 -1.76
N SER A 364 8.40 -11.68 -0.69
CA SER A 364 7.49 -10.59 -0.32
C SER A 364 8.02 -9.20 -0.74
N ALA A 365 9.18 -9.15 -1.43
CA ALA A 365 9.82 -7.90 -1.88
C ALA A 365 9.87 -7.83 -3.40
#